data_678e6ace480fe18c371058432fd9eaaf
#
_entry.id   678e6ace480fe18c371058432fd9eaaf
#
_cell.length_a   1.000
_cell.length_b   1.000
_cell.length_c   1.000
_cell.angle_alpha   90.00
_cell.angle_beta   90.00
_cell.angle_gamma   90.00
#
_symmetry.space_group_name_H-M   'P 1'
#
loop_
_entity.id
_entity.type
_entity.pdbx_description
1 polymer ?
#
loop_
_entity_poly.entity_id
_entity_poly.type
_entity_poly.pdbx_seq_one_letter_code
_entity_poly.pdbx_strand_id
1 'polypeptide(L)'
;MIKEISATSSKSQESIAEIMDATKDLLLYKNKMYGDSALNPIGIFTTHIKTVPANTASILVRLDDKLGRVKNAPALRINDVSDIIGYCTLLLVSMGATKEDIEKFKD
;
A
#
# COMPACT_ATOMS: atom_id res chain seq x y z
N MET A 1 18.12 -2.34 24.88
CA MET A 1 17.69 -1.58 23.69
C MET A 1 16.31 -1.99 23.23
N ILE A 2 16.22 -3.12 22.53
CA ILE A 2 14.93 -3.59 22.04
C ILE A 2 13.95 -3.82 23.18
N LYS A 3 14.40 -4.39 24.26
CA LYS A 3 13.61 -4.66 25.44
C LYS A 3 13.05 -3.37 26.05
N GLU A 4 13.86 -2.32 26.10
CA GLU A 4 13.43 -1.02 26.60
C GLU A 4 12.40 -0.41 25.70
N ILE A 5 12.56 -0.51 24.38
CA ILE A 5 11.59 -0.01 23.42
C ILE A 5 10.26 -0.72 23.61
N SER A 6 10.27 -2.03 23.77
CA SER A 6 9.04 -2.80 24.02
C SER A 6 8.37 -2.38 25.32
N ALA A 7 9.16 -2.22 26.38
CA ALA A 7 8.63 -1.85 27.69
C ALA A 7 8.01 -0.46 27.68
N THR A 8 8.47 0.44 26.79
CA THR A 8 7.98 1.81 26.70
C THR A 8 7.01 2.04 25.55
N SER A 9 6.65 0.96 24.80
CA SER A 9 5.70 1.06 23.70
C SER A 9 4.36 1.59 24.20
N SER A 10 3.87 2.60 23.53
CA SER A 10 2.56 3.17 23.82
C SER A 10 1.46 2.32 23.18
N LYS A 11 0.21 2.58 23.59
CA LYS A 11 -0.95 1.97 22.93
C LYS A 11 -1.02 2.35 21.47
N SER A 12 -0.59 3.56 21.11
CA SER A 12 -0.53 3.98 19.70
C SER A 12 0.42 3.14 18.92
N GLN A 13 1.61 2.84 19.47
CA GLN A 13 2.59 1.99 18.79
C GLN A 13 2.07 0.57 18.60
N GLU A 14 1.41 0.03 19.63
CA GLU A 14 0.79 -1.29 19.54
C GLU A 14 -0.30 -1.34 18.46
N SER A 15 -1.14 -0.30 18.41
CA SER A 15 -2.20 -0.19 17.40
C SER A 15 -1.63 -0.08 16.01
N ILE A 16 -0.57 0.70 15.82
CA ILE A 16 0.12 0.81 14.52
C ILE A 16 0.63 -0.55 14.07
N ALA A 17 1.29 -1.27 14.97
CA ALA A 17 1.81 -2.60 14.64
C ALA A 17 0.71 -3.57 14.27
N GLU A 18 -0.39 -3.60 15.04
CA GLU A 18 -1.54 -4.48 14.75
C GLU A 18 -2.15 -4.17 13.38
N ILE A 19 -2.38 -2.90 13.11
CA ILE A 19 -3.02 -2.48 11.85
C ILE A 19 -2.09 -2.79 10.67
N MET A 20 -0.80 -2.54 10.80
CA MET A 20 0.14 -2.85 9.72
C MET A 20 0.21 -4.35 9.45
N ASP A 21 0.24 -5.17 10.50
CA ASP A 21 0.25 -6.62 10.34
C ASP A 21 -1.03 -7.13 9.69
N ALA A 22 -2.19 -6.64 10.14
CA ALA A 22 -3.48 -7.04 9.58
C ALA A 22 -3.60 -6.59 8.11
N THR A 23 -3.15 -5.39 7.79
CA THR A 23 -3.18 -4.87 6.42
C THR A 23 -2.25 -5.67 5.53
N LYS A 24 -1.07 -6.02 6.02
CA LYS A 24 -0.14 -6.91 5.31
C LYS A 24 -0.82 -8.23 4.97
N ASP A 25 -1.43 -8.87 5.95
CA ASP A 25 -2.07 -10.17 5.75
C ASP A 25 -3.22 -10.07 4.73
N LEU A 26 -4.01 -9.01 4.82
CA LEU A 26 -5.09 -8.77 3.87
C LEU A 26 -4.55 -8.58 2.45
N LEU A 27 -3.48 -7.80 2.30
CA LEU A 27 -2.89 -7.56 0.99
C LEU A 27 -2.33 -8.84 0.38
N LEU A 28 -1.66 -9.66 1.18
CA LEU A 28 -1.14 -10.95 0.74
C LEU A 28 -2.28 -11.87 0.29
N TYR A 29 -3.37 -11.90 1.05
CA TYR A 29 -4.54 -12.68 0.71
C TYR A 29 -5.14 -12.22 -0.63
N LYS A 30 -5.35 -10.92 -0.80
CA LYS A 30 -5.92 -10.37 -2.04
C LYS A 30 -5.03 -10.63 -3.24
N ASN A 31 -3.72 -10.46 -3.09
CA ASN A 31 -2.78 -10.74 -4.18
C ASN A 31 -2.87 -12.20 -4.61
N LYS A 32 -2.93 -13.12 -3.66
CA LYS A 32 -3.08 -14.54 -3.96
C LYS A 32 -4.40 -14.84 -4.66
N MET A 33 -5.50 -14.23 -4.19
CA MET A 33 -6.82 -14.48 -4.74
C MET A 33 -7.01 -13.92 -6.14
N TYR A 34 -6.40 -12.77 -6.43
CA TYR A 34 -6.57 -12.09 -7.72
C TYR A 34 -5.41 -12.29 -8.67
N GLY A 35 -4.51 -13.25 -8.37
CA GLY A 35 -3.49 -13.69 -9.31
C GLY A 35 -2.43 -12.66 -9.67
N ASP A 36 -2.07 -11.79 -8.73
CA ASP A 36 -1.01 -10.79 -8.91
C ASP A 36 -1.32 -9.76 -10.02
N SER A 37 -2.60 -9.56 -10.33
CA SER A 37 -3.01 -8.69 -11.44
C SER A 37 -2.59 -7.23 -11.29
N ALA A 38 -2.45 -6.75 -10.05
CA ALA A 38 -2.04 -5.36 -9.81
C ALA A 38 -0.59 -5.10 -10.25
N LEU A 39 0.30 -6.08 -10.06
CA LEU A 39 1.71 -5.95 -10.45
C LEU A 39 1.98 -6.45 -11.87
N ASN A 40 1.06 -7.22 -12.44
CA ASN A 40 1.17 -7.76 -13.80
C ASN A 40 -0.08 -7.43 -14.60
N PRO A 41 -0.37 -6.14 -14.83
CA PRO A 41 -1.55 -5.72 -15.59
C PRO A 41 -1.37 -5.96 -17.09
N ILE A 42 -2.50 -6.02 -17.80
CA ILE A 42 -2.46 -6.05 -19.26
C ILE A 42 -1.87 -4.75 -19.82
N GLY A 43 -2.18 -3.62 -19.14
CA GLY A 43 -1.56 -2.35 -19.49
C GLY A 43 -2.22 -1.57 -20.63
N ILE A 44 -3.35 -2.06 -21.15
CA ILE A 44 -4.01 -1.44 -22.31
C ILE A 44 -4.39 0.01 -22.03
N PHE A 45 -4.92 0.26 -20.82
CA PHE A 45 -5.45 1.59 -20.48
C PHE A 45 -4.41 2.53 -19.90
N THR A 46 -3.17 2.08 -19.76
CA THR A 46 -2.09 2.89 -19.17
C THR A 46 -0.99 3.22 -20.15
N THR A 47 -1.16 2.89 -21.43
CA THR A 47 -0.14 3.10 -22.47
C THR A 47 0.23 4.56 -22.68
N HIS A 48 -0.65 5.48 -22.30
CA HIS A 48 -0.41 6.93 -22.41
C HIS A 48 0.50 7.46 -21.28
N ILE A 49 0.72 6.70 -20.23
CA ILE A 49 1.57 7.12 -19.11
C ILE A 49 3.00 6.68 -19.43
N LYS A 50 3.88 7.68 -19.65
CA LYS A 50 5.23 7.42 -20.16
C LYS A 50 6.34 7.51 -19.12
N THR A 51 6.05 8.05 -17.94
CA THR A 51 7.07 8.36 -16.93
C THR A 51 7.47 7.19 -16.06
N VAL A 52 6.65 6.17 -15.99
CA VAL A 52 6.89 4.99 -15.15
C VAL A 52 6.50 3.73 -15.90
N PRO A 53 6.98 2.56 -15.45
CA PRO A 53 6.57 1.27 -16.04
C PRO A 53 5.07 1.03 -15.96
N ALA A 54 4.54 0.19 -16.83
CA ALA A 54 3.11 -0.08 -16.94
C ALA A 54 2.48 -0.58 -15.62
N ASN A 55 3.18 -1.43 -14.87
CA ASN A 55 2.66 -1.91 -13.59
C ASN A 55 2.54 -0.79 -12.56
N THR A 56 3.51 0.09 -12.47
CA THR A 56 3.46 1.26 -11.58
C THR A 56 2.34 2.21 -12.02
N ALA A 57 2.25 2.49 -13.31
CA ALA A 57 1.21 3.35 -13.87
C ALA A 57 -0.19 2.82 -13.56
N SER A 58 -0.40 1.52 -13.70
CA SER A 58 -1.69 0.88 -13.41
C SER A 58 -2.09 1.06 -11.95
N ILE A 59 -1.16 0.92 -11.04
CA ILE A 59 -1.43 1.10 -9.60
C ILE A 59 -1.77 2.56 -9.30
N LEU A 60 -1.06 3.51 -9.91
CA LEU A 60 -1.34 4.94 -9.74
C LEU A 60 -2.76 5.28 -10.22
N VAL A 61 -3.20 4.68 -11.33
CA VAL A 61 -4.56 4.89 -11.83
C VAL A 61 -5.60 4.37 -10.83
N ARG A 62 -5.36 3.22 -10.23
CA ARG A 62 -6.26 2.65 -9.20
C ARG A 62 -6.29 3.52 -7.95
N LEU A 63 -5.14 4.03 -7.53
CA LEU A 63 -5.05 4.92 -6.38
C LEU A 63 -5.81 6.21 -6.64
N ASP A 64 -5.62 6.80 -7.82
CA ASP A 64 -6.33 8.01 -8.22
C ASP A 64 -7.85 7.80 -8.19
N ASP A 65 -8.34 6.69 -8.74
CA ASP A 65 -9.76 6.36 -8.72
C ASP A 65 -10.28 6.22 -7.29
N LYS A 66 -9.53 5.54 -6.42
CA LYS A 66 -9.92 5.37 -5.02
C LYS A 66 -10.00 6.72 -4.29
N LEU A 67 -9.01 7.58 -4.51
CA LEU A 67 -9.01 8.91 -3.90
C LEU A 67 -10.19 9.75 -4.40
N GLY A 68 -10.54 9.64 -5.67
CA GLY A 68 -11.71 10.29 -6.23
C GLY A 68 -13.00 9.83 -5.56
N ARG A 69 -13.13 8.52 -5.32
CA ARG A 69 -14.31 7.99 -4.61
C ARG A 69 -14.38 8.49 -3.17
N VAL A 70 -13.25 8.55 -2.49
CA VAL A 70 -13.17 9.07 -1.12
C VAL A 70 -13.62 10.54 -1.10
N LYS A 71 -13.15 11.34 -2.04
CA LYS A 71 -13.50 12.75 -2.16
C LYS A 71 -15.02 12.95 -2.29
N ASN A 72 -15.67 12.08 -3.07
CA ASN A 72 -17.09 12.22 -3.41
C ASN A 72 -18.02 11.42 -2.48
N ALA A 73 -17.49 10.65 -1.55
CA ALA A 73 -18.30 9.85 -0.64
C ALA A 73 -18.82 10.68 0.52
N PRO A 74 -20.00 10.33 1.08
CA PRO A 74 -20.54 11.05 2.24
C PRO A 74 -19.74 10.84 3.53
N ALA A 75 -18.96 9.77 3.60
CA ALA A 75 -18.15 9.46 4.77
C ALA A 75 -16.92 8.66 4.36
N LEU A 76 -15.83 8.80 5.14
CA LEU A 76 -14.63 8.03 4.93
C LEU A 76 -14.81 6.65 5.58
N ARG A 77 -14.61 5.58 4.80
CA ARG A 77 -14.76 4.21 5.28
C ARG A 77 -13.42 3.57 5.56
N ILE A 78 -13.40 2.66 6.53
CA ILE A 78 -12.18 1.94 6.91
C ILE A 78 -11.58 1.18 5.72
N ASN A 79 -12.42 0.52 4.91
CA ASN A 79 -11.92 -0.23 3.76
C ASN A 79 -11.31 0.67 2.69
N ASP A 80 -11.76 1.91 2.55
CA ASP A 80 -11.15 2.85 1.61
C ASP A 80 -9.71 3.17 2.02
N VAL A 81 -9.51 3.44 3.31
CA VAL A 81 -8.17 3.72 3.84
C VAL A 81 -7.27 2.49 3.74
N SER A 82 -7.81 1.32 4.06
CA SER A 82 -7.09 0.06 3.93
C SER A 82 -6.64 -0.18 2.49
N ASP A 83 -7.51 0.09 1.51
CA ASP A 83 -7.16 -0.05 0.10
C ASP A 83 -6.05 0.92 -0.32
N ILE A 84 -6.08 2.15 0.20
CA ILE A 84 -5.03 3.14 -0.08
C ILE A 84 -3.68 2.64 0.44
N ILE A 85 -3.65 2.09 1.65
CA ILE A 85 -2.41 1.50 2.20
C ILE A 85 -1.92 0.38 1.29
N GLY A 86 -2.84 -0.46 0.84
CA GLY A 86 -2.51 -1.56 -0.08
C GLY A 86 -1.92 -1.07 -1.39
N TYR A 87 -2.54 -0.08 -2.02
CA TYR A 87 -2.01 0.49 -3.26
C TYR A 87 -0.65 1.13 -3.07
N CYS A 88 -0.44 1.85 -1.97
CA CYS A 88 0.86 2.46 -1.68
C CYS A 88 1.94 1.40 -1.48
N THR A 89 1.61 0.29 -0.81
CA THR A 89 2.53 -0.83 -0.64
C THR A 89 2.89 -1.45 -2.00
N LEU A 90 1.89 -1.65 -2.86
CA LEU A 90 2.10 -2.20 -4.20
C LEU A 90 2.95 -1.26 -5.05
N LEU A 91 2.80 0.06 -4.88
CA LEU A 91 3.67 1.02 -5.56
C LEU A 91 5.13 0.81 -5.18
N LEU A 92 5.41 0.66 -3.88
CA LEU A 92 6.77 0.39 -3.42
C LEU A 92 7.32 -0.89 -4.02
N VAL A 93 6.52 -1.95 -4.06
CA VAL A 93 6.92 -3.22 -4.68
C VAL A 93 7.22 -3.03 -6.15
N SER A 94 6.35 -2.32 -6.88
CA SER A 94 6.53 -2.09 -8.32
C SER A 94 7.77 -1.25 -8.64
N MET A 95 8.21 -0.44 -7.69
CA MET A 95 9.42 0.38 -7.81
C MET A 95 10.68 -0.38 -7.45
N GLY A 96 10.55 -1.62 -6.99
CA GLY A 96 11.69 -2.41 -6.54
C GLY A 96 12.25 -2.00 -5.19
N ALA A 97 11.44 -1.32 -4.36
CA ALA A 97 11.88 -0.88 -3.05
C ALA A 97 12.23 -2.07 -2.17
N THR A 98 13.28 -1.91 -1.38
CA THR A 98 13.76 -2.94 -0.46
C THR A 98 13.54 -2.50 0.99
N LYS A 99 13.69 -3.45 1.91
CA LYS A 99 13.66 -3.15 3.32
C LYS A 99 14.70 -2.08 3.67
N GLU A 100 15.90 -2.19 3.10
CA GLU A 100 17.00 -1.26 3.33
C GLU A 100 16.65 0.15 2.87
N ASP A 101 15.95 0.28 1.73
CA ASP A 101 15.49 1.58 1.25
C ASP A 101 14.60 2.27 2.26
N ILE A 102 13.67 1.52 2.84
CA ILE A 102 12.72 2.05 3.82
C ILE A 102 13.43 2.43 5.12
N GLU A 103 14.36 1.60 5.56
CA GLU A 103 15.10 1.83 6.81
C GLU A 103 15.94 3.10 6.78
N LYS A 104 16.33 3.56 5.59
CA LYS A 104 17.08 4.81 5.43
C LYS A 104 16.29 6.04 5.87
N PHE A 105 14.98 5.95 5.96
CA PHE A 105 14.13 7.09 6.32
C PHE A 105 13.96 7.27 7.81
N LYS A 106 14.69 6.53 8.63
CA LYS A 106 14.62 6.68 10.08
C LYS A 106 15.30 7.94 10.61
N ASP A 107 16.10 8.58 9.83
CA ASP A 107 16.84 9.78 10.23
C ASP A 107 15.98 11.01 10.40
#